data_1030335b559be1b73db642a87156038e
#
_entry.id   1030335b559be1b73db642a87156038e
#
_cell.length_a   1.000
_cell.length_b   1.000
_cell.length_c   1.000
_cell.angle_alpha   90.00
_cell.angle_beta   90.00
_cell.angle_gamma   90.00
#
_symmetry.space_group_name_H-M   'P 1'
#
loop_
_entity.id
_entity.type
_entity.pdbx_description
1 polymer ?
#
loop_
_entity_poly.entity_id
_entity_poly.type
_entity_poly.pdbx_seq_one_letter_code
_entity_poly.pdbx_strand_id
1 'polypeptide(L)'
;MKTGKTFFTKADAKLSDRHERPRLAVTLGDPAGIGPEVVLKALADLEFTKNVNITVVGSRALLQETYTQLRQVTEFLADPDQLAILDVQIDSCTAGEITIGTGNAASGAASFAYMETAIARTLSGDFDGIVTGPIAKSAWKAAGYNYPGQTELLAERSGVDRFGMLFVARSPHTSWTLRTLLATTHIPLCQVAETLTPQLMTRKLDLLVECLRCDFGLETPRIAIAGLNPHSGEQGQLGREEQDWLIPWIELERSRRPQLQLDGPIPPDTMWVKAGQAWYGSLGIPEEGKNQIQNLPDAYLALYHDQGLIPVKLMAFDRAVNTSIGLPFIRTSPDHGTAFDIAGLGIADATSIKAALQLAVELAEMVGIVKKSDATAKCL
;
A
#
# COMPACT_ATOMS: atom_id res chain seq x y z
N MET A 1 -36.61 -35.39 -39.15
CA MET A 1 -36.23 -34.37 -38.16
C MET A 1 -34.78 -34.61 -37.79
N LYS A 2 -33.87 -33.74 -38.25
CA LYS A 2 -32.43 -33.88 -38.04
C LYS A 2 -32.04 -33.03 -36.86
N THR A 3 -31.56 -33.65 -35.78
CA THR A 3 -30.98 -33.01 -34.62
C THR A 3 -29.55 -32.56 -34.95
N GLY A 4 -29.35 -31.24 -35.05
CA GLY A 4 -28.02 -30.65 -35.21
C GLY A 4 -27.24 -30.70 -33.90
N LYS A 5 -26.14 -31.47 -33.87
CA LYS A 5 -25.13 -31.41 -32.84
C LYS A 5 -24.14 -30.30 -33.21
N THR A 6 -24.14 -29.21 -32.44
CA THR A 6 -23.12 -28.16 -32.55
C THR A 6 -21.81 -28.70 -31.95
N PHE A 7 -20.82 -28.90 -32.81
CA PHE A 7 -19.46 -29.27 -32.38
C PHE A 7 -18.74 -27.99 -31.91
N PHE A 8 -18.51 -27.86 -30.60
CA PHE A 8 -17.50 -26.93 -30.08
C PHE A 8 -16.12 -27.46 -30.51
N THR A 9 -15.38 -26.65 -31.23
CA THR A 9 -14.03 -27.02 -31.68
C THR A 9 -13.04 -26.76 -30.55
N LYS A 10 -11.98 -27.60 -30.46
CA LYS A 10 -10.87 -27.46 -29.51
C LYS A 10 -10.11 -26.11 -29.59
N ALA A 11 -10.44 -25.25 -30.56
CA ALA A 11 -9.89 -23.91 -30.71
C ALA A 11 -10.52 -22.90 -29.72
N ASP A 12 -11.81 -23.09 -29.36
CA ASP A 12 -12.54 -22.19 -28.46
C ASP A 12 -12.13 -22.36 -26.97
N ALA A 13 -11.58 -23.53 -26.61
CA ALA A 13 -11.10 -23.83 -25.26
C ALA A 13 -9.72 -23.21 -24.96
N LYS A 14 -8.99 -22.71 -25.97
CA LYS A 14 -7.67 -22.09 -25.78
C LYS A 14 -7.69 -20.56 -25.58
N LEU A 15 -8.84 -19.91 -25.75
CA LEU A 15 -8.98 -18.48 -25.58
C LEU A 15 -9.42 -18.06 -24.16
N SER A 16 -9.85 -19.00 -23.29
CA SER A 16 -10.35 -18.68 -21.95
C SER A 16 -9.30 -18.73 -20.83
N ASP A 17 -8.05 -19.12 -21.11
CA ASP A 17 -7.02 -19.38 -20.07
C ASP A 17 -5.82 -18.42 -20.10
N ARG A 18 -5.92 -17.30 -20.82
CA ARG A 18 -4.97 -16.19 -20.62
C ARG A 18 -5.49 -15.37 -19.45
N HIS A 19 -4.98 -15.62 -18.24
CA HIS A 19 -5.00 -14.62 -17.18
C HIS A 19 -4.37 -13.36 -17.76
N GLU A 20 -5.17 -12.31 -17.96
CA GLU A 20 -4.61 -11.01 -18.34
C GLU A 20 -3.68 -10.58 -17.18
N ARG A 21 -2.42 -10.27 -17.54
CA ARG A 21 -1.44 -9.80 -16.56
C ARG A 21 -1.94 -8.53 -15.91
N PRO A 22 -1.79 -8.35 -14.61
CA PRO A 22 -2.10 -7.09 -13.94
C PRO A 22 -1.43 -5.89 -14.65
N ARG A 23 -2.14 -4.79 -14.77
CA ARG A 23 -1.67 -3.54 -15.39
C ARG A 23 -1.47 -2.50 -14.31
N LEU A 24 -0.22 -2.10 -14.08
CA LEU A 24 0.12 -1.16 -13.03
C LEU A 24 0.71 0.13 -13.60
N ALA A 25 0.21 1.28 -13.12
CA ALA A 25 0.85 2.57 -13.30
C ALA A 25 1.89 2.78 -12.19
N VAL A 26 3.11 3.20 -12.55
CA VAL A 26 4.16 3.55 -11.60
C VAL A 26 4.51 5.02 -11.79
N THR A 27 4.14 5.90 -10.85
CA THR A 27 4.49 7.31 -10.95
C THR A 27 5.94 7.56 -10.52
N LEU A 28 6.63 8.46 -11.21
CA LEU A 28 8.02 8.82 -10.84
C LEU A 28 8.10 9.54 -9.49
N GLY A 29 7.00 10.13 -8.99
CA GLY A 29 7.02 10.98 -7.82
C GLY A 29 7.68 12.33 -8.13
N ASP A 30 8.33 12.93 -7.13
CA ASP A 30 9.05 14.20 -7.33
C ASP A 30 10.33 13.95 -8.14
N PRO A 31 10.45 14.52 -9.35
CA PRO A 31 11.61 14.27 -10.22
C PRO A 31 12.92 14.84 -9.69
N ALA A 32 12.88 15.77 -8.73
CA ALA A 32 14.06 16.29 -8.06
C ALA A 32 14.61 15.35 -6.97
N GLY A 33 13.83 14.33 -6.55
CA GLY A 33 14.19 13.36 -5.53
C GLY A 33 14.67 12.01 -6.08
N ILE A 34 14.71 11.00 -5.21
CA ILE A 34 15.14 9.63 -5.56
C ILE A 34 14.11 8.84 -6.38
N GLY A 35 12.90 9.36 -6.59
CA GLY A 35 11.81 8.65 -7.27
C GLY A 35 12.23 8.03 -8.61
N PRO A 36 12.78 8.82 -9.58
CA PRO A 36 13.25 8.27 -10.86
C PRO A 36 14.33 7.20 -10.70
N GLU A 37 15.28 7.37 -9.77
CA GLU A 37 16.36 6.41 -9.51
C GLU A 37 15.82 5.07 -9.00
N VAL A 38 14.97 5.09 -7.96
CA VAL A 38 14.44 3.85 -7.38
C VAL A 38 13.50 3.11 -8.34
N VAL A 39 12.78 3.83 -9.21
CA VAL A 39 11.96 3.24 -10.27
C VAL A 39 12.85 2.53 -11.30
N LEU A 40 13.89 3.18 -11.81
CA LEU A 40 14.83 2.56 -12.76
C LEU A 40 15.52 1.32 -12.17
N LYS A 41 15.93 1.37 -10.91
CA LYS A 41 16.54 0.22 -10.20
C LYS A 41 15.55 -0.92 -9.99
N ALA A 42 14.30 -0.60 -9.64
CA ALA A 42 13.28 -1.63 -9.41
C ALA A 42 12.91 -2.36 -10.70
N LEU A 43 12.78 -1.62 -11.81
CA LEU A 43 12.38 -2.18 -13.10
C LEU A 43 13.51 -2.86 -13.86
N ALA A 44 14.76 -2.77 -13.40
CA ALA A 44 15.88 -3.56 -13.90
C ALA A 44 15.78 -5.06 -13.56
N ASP A 45 14.91 -5.42 -12.60
CA ASP A 45 14.68 -6.80 -12.18
C ASP A 45 13.71 -7.49 -13.14
N LEU A 46 14.25 -8.21 -14.13
CA LEU A 46 13.47 -8.85 -15.19
C LEU A 46 12.58 -10.00 -14.68
N GLU A 47 12.93 -10.66 -13.60
CA GLU A 47 12.11 -11.75 -13.03
C GLU A 47 10.80 -11.18 -12.49
N PHE A 48 10.87 -10.02 -11.86
CA PHE A 48 9.71 -9.35 -11.30
C PHE A 48 8.74 -8.85 -12.40
N THR A 49 9.27 -8.33 -13.52
CA THR A 49 8.44 -7.72 -14.57
C THR A 49 7.76 -8.71 -15.51
N LYS A 50 8.11 -10.02 -15.46
CA LYS A 50 7.57 -11.04 -16.37
C LYS A 50 6.05 -11.23 -16.31
N ASN A 51 5.45 -11.09 -15.13
CA ASN A 51 4.04 -11.44 -14.88
C ASN A 51 3.13 -10.22 -14.74
N VAL A 52 3.61 -9.02 -15.02
CA VAL A 52 2.89 -7.76 -14.85
C VAL A 52 3.17 -6.81 -16.02
N ASN A 53 2.17 -6.05 -16.42
CA ASN A 53 2.31 -4.97 -17.39
C ASN A 53 2.50 -3.66 -16.62
N ILE A 54 3.73 -3.15 -16.58
CA ILE A 54 4.07 -1.91 -15.88
C ILE A 54 4.18 -0.78 -16.90
N THR A 55 3.51 0.34 -16.60
CA THR A 55 3.67 1.60 -17.32
C THR A 55 4.16 2.67 -16.36
N VAL A 56 5.32 3.23 -16.65
CA VAL A 56 5.85 4.39 -15.90
C VAL A 56 5.08 5.63 -16.30
N VAL A 57 4.58 6.39 -15.33
CA VAL A 57 3.86 7.65 -15.57
C VAL A 57 4.73 8.80 -15.12
N GLY A 58 5.20 9.59 -16.09
CA GLY A 58 6.10 10.72 -15.83
C GLY A 58 6.76 11.25 -17.11
N SER A 59 7.65 12.22 -16.98
CA SER A 59 8.38 12.76 -18.12
C SER A 59 9.46 11.80 -18.60
N ARG A 60 9.33 11.34 -19.85
CA ARG A 60 10.34 10.50 -20.51
C ARG A 60 11.69 11.21 -20.57
N ALA A 61 11.70 12.49 -20.89
CA ALA A 61 12.93 13.27 -21.01
C ALA A 61 13.71 13.31 -19.67
N LEU A 62 13.02 13.64 -18.57
CA LEU A 62 13.63 13.64 -17.23
C LEU A 62 14.11 12.26 -16.79
N LEU A 63 13.36 11.21 -17.12
CA LEU A 63 13.78 9.84 -16.81
C LEU A 63 15.03 9.42 -17.60
N GLN A 64 15.12 9.82 -18.89
CA GLN A 64 16.28 9.56 -19.75
C GLN A 64 17.52 10.30 -19.27
N GLU A 65 17.34 11.56 -18.83
CA GLU A 65 18.44 12.36 -18.25
C GLU A 65 18.97 11.69 -16.96
N THR A 66 18.06 11.34 -16.05
CA THR A 66 18.41 10.59 -14.81
C THR A 66 19.15 9.28 -15.13
N TYR A 67 18.66 8.49 -16.08
CA TYR A 67 19.30 7.27 -16.51
C TYR A 67 20.72 7.52 -17.03
N THR A 68 20.89 8.53 -17.89
CA THR A 68 22.20 8.88 -18.48
C THR A 68 23.22 9.27 -17.40
N GLN A 69 22.76 10.03 -16.40
CA GLN A 69 23.60 10.42 -15.26
C GLN A 69 23.96 9.20 -14.38
N LEU A 70 22.98 8.39 -14.02
CA LEU A 70 23.16 7.28 -13.09
C LEU A 70 23.97 6.12 -13.67
N ARG A 71 23.95 5.89 -14.99
CA ARG A 71 24.77 4.86 -15.65
C ARG A 71 26.26 5.03 -15.42
N GLN A 72 26.71 6.20 -15.02
CA GLN A 72 28.13 6.47 -14.72
C GLN A 72 28.54 5.91 -13.35
N VAL A 73 27.56 5.64 -12.46
CA VAL A 73 27.84 5.24 -11.06
C VAL A 73 27.17 3.93 -10.65
N THR A 74 26.23 3.41 -11.46
CA THR A 74 25.55 2.13 -11.20
C THR A 74 25.21 1.39 -12.48
N GLU A 75 25.32 0.06 -12.48
CA GLU A 75 25.05 -0.79 -13.65
C GLU A 75 23.60 -1.34 -13.70
N PHE A 76 22.95 -1.45 -12.54
CA PHE A 76 21.63 -2.08 -12.42
C PHE A 76 20.50 -1.04 -12.58
N LEU A 77 20.24 -0.63 -13.82
CA LEU A 77 19.16 0.30 -14.18
C LEU A 77 18.40 -0.26 -15.38
N ALA A 78 17.08 -0.13 -15.37
CA ALA A 78 16.25 -0.38 -16.54
C ALA A 78 16.51 0.72 -17.58
N ASP A 79 16.66 0.32 -18.84
CA ASP A 79 16.79 1.27 -19.95
C ASP A 79 15.40 1.87 -20.25
N PRO A 80 15.23 3.23 -20.16
CA PRO A 80 13.97 3.88 -20.44
C PRO A 80 13.42 3.60 -21.86
N ASP A 81 14.28 3.30 -22.83
CA ASP A 81 13.85 2.96 -24.18
C ASP A 81 13.17 1.60 -24.28
N GLN A 82 13.38 0.72 -23.27
CA GLN A 82 12.74 -0.59 -23.14
C GLN A 82 11.51 -0.56 -22.23
N LEU A 83 11.19 0.59 -21.59
CA LEU A 83 10.06 0.72 -20.71
C LEU A 83 8.81 1.27 -21.42
N ALA A 84 7.66 0.74 -21.07
CA ALA A 84 6.39 1.41 -21.39
C ALA A 84 6.29 2.69 -20.54
N ILE A 85 6.28 3.84 -21.17
CA ILE A 85 6.18 5.14 -20.48
C ILE A 85 4.98 5.89 -21.03
N LEU A 86 4.04 6.23 -20.13
CA LEU A 86 3.03 7.23 -20.38
C LEU A 86 3.67 8.60 -20.13
N ASP A 87 4.10 9.23 -21.21
CA ASP A 87 4.86 10.47 -21.18
C ASP A 87 3.94 11.64 -20.80
N VAL A 88 4.18 12.22 -19.63
CA VAL A 88 3.49 13.41 -19.16
C VAL A 88 4.32 14.61 -19.52
N GLN A 89 3.80 15.40 -20.47
CA GLN A 89 4.49 16.57 -20.98
C GLN A 89 4.60 17.65 -19.91
N ILE A 90 5.83 18.08 -19.64
CA ILE A 90 6.15 19.23 -18.79
C ILE A 90 6.67 20.31 -19.73
N ASP A 91 6.15 21.51 -19.64
CA ASP A 91 6.65 22.61 -20.47
C ASP A 91 8.13 22.87 -20.20
N SER A 92 8.85 23.34 -21.21
CA SER A 92 10.31 23.47 -21.16
C SER A 92 10.80 24.45 -20.10
N CYS A 93 10.01 25.48 -19.76
CA CYS A 93 10.34 26.42 -18.69
C CYS A 93 10.31 25.72 -17.33
N THR A 94 9.18 25.06 -17.01
CA THR A 94 9.03 24.27 -15.78
C THR A 94 10.09 23.16 -15.68
N ALA A 95 10.36 22.44 -16.78
CA ALA A 95 11.38 21.39 -16.78
C ALA A 95 12.78 21.94 -16.49
N GLY A 96 13.12 23.12 -17.04
CA GLY A 96 14.41 23.78 -16.81
C GLY A 96 14.61 24.31 -15.39
N GLU A 97 13.55 24.45 -14.60
CA GLU A 97 13.63 24.87 -13.18
C GLU A 97 13.79 23.69 -12.21
N ILE A 98 13.59 22.45 -12.67
CA ILE A 98 13.75 21.26 -11.82
C ILE A 98 15.25 21.05 -11.56
N THR A 99 15.60 21.06 -10.29
CA THR A 99 16.98 20.84 -9.84
C THR A 99 17.07 19.60 -8.99
N ILE A 100 17.86 18.61 -9.40
CA ILE A 100 18.08 17.37 -8.63
C ILE A 100 18.60 17.71 -7.24
N GLY A 101 18.04 17.07 -6.23
CA GLY A 101 18.38 17.30 -4.83
C GLY A 101 17.66 18.47 -4.16
N THR A 102 16.77 19.17 -4.87
CA THR A 102 16.07 20.34 -4.33
C THR A 102 14.61 20.37 -4.78
N GLY A 103 13.69 20.12 -3.86
CA GLY A 103 12.25 20.23 -4.13
C GLY A 103 11.83 21.69 -4.28
N ASN A 104 11.16 22.01 -5.38
CA ASN A 104 10.66 23.34 -5.69
C ASN A 104 9.27 23.30 -6.34
N ALA A 105 8.72 24.45 -6.70
CA ALA A 105 7.40 24.53 -7.33
C ALA A 105 7.33 23.76 -8.66
N ALA A 106 8.41 23.78 -9.47
CA ALA A 106 8.45 23.08 -10.75
C ALA A 106 8.43 21.55 -10.56
N SER A 107 9.26 21.01 -9.64
CA SER A 107 9.26 19.57 -9.33
C SER A 107 7.94 19.14 -8.68
N GLY A 108 7.35 20.02 -7.86
CA GLY A 108 6.03 19.83 -7.29
C GLY A 108 4.92 19.75 -8.34
N ALA A 109 4.91 20.66 -9.30
CA ALA A 109 3.95 20.69 -10.41
C ALA A 109 4.08 19.43 -11.29
N ALA A 110 5.31 19.04 -11.62
CA ALA A 110 5.58 17.82 -12.38
C ALA A 110 5.06 16.58 -11.66
N SER A 111 5.42 16.37 -10.39
CA SER A 111 4.99 15.22 -9.62
C SER A 111 3.48 15.16 -9.41
N PHE A 112 2.82 16.32 -9.28
CA PHE A 112 1.38 16.40 -9.21
C PHE A 112 0.73 15.98 -10.54
N ALA A 113 1.24 16.46 -11.68
CA ALA A 113 0.74 16.10 -13.01
C ALA A 113 0.89 14.58 -13.27
N TYR A 114 1.98 13.96 -12.82
CA TYR A 114 2.15 12.50 -12.93
C TYR A 114 1.07 11.76 -12.14
N MET A 115 0.78 12.21 -10.93
CA MET A 115 -0.24 11.61 -10.08
C MET A 115 -1.65 11.79 -10.66
N GLU A 116 -2.01 12.99 -11.09
CA GLU A 116 -3.31 13.27 -11.74
C GLU A 116 -3.51 12.39 -12.97
N THR A 117 -2.47 12.26 -13.80
CA THR A 117 -2.51 11.40 -15.00
C THR A 117 -2.71 9.95 -14.64
N ALA A 118 -1.96 9.43 -13.65
CA ALA A 118 -2.09 8.05 -13.20
C ALA A 118 -3.49 7.77 -12.65
N ILE A 119 -4.04 8.67 -11.83
CA ILE A 119 -5.40 8.55 -11.27
C ILE A 119 -6.44 8.51 -12.39
N ALA A 120 -6.41 9.49 -13.30
CA ALA A 120 -7.38 9.60 -14.39
C ALA A 120 -7.39 8.34 -15.28
N ARG A 121 -6.21 7.83 -15.64
CA ARG A 121 -6.06 6.64 -16.46
C ARG A 121 -6.46 5.36 -15.72
N THR A 122 -6.25 5.28 -14.42
CA THR A 122 -6.69 4.15 -13.61
C THR A 122 -8.21 4.15 -13.45
N LEU A 123 -8.82 5.29 -13.20
CA LEU A 123 -10.28 5.43 -13.12
C LEU A 123 -10.96 5.13 -14.47
N SER A 124 -10.30 5.39 -15.61
CA SER A 124 -10.80 4.98 -16.94
C SER A 124 -10.63 3.50 -17.24
N GLY A 125 -9.97 2.73 -16.37
CA GLY A 125 -9.79 1.28 -16.52
C GLY A 125 -8.55 0.88 -17.31
N ASP A 126 -7.61 1.79 -17.58
CA ASP A 126 -6.36 1.46 -18.26
C ASP A 126 -5.41 0.68 -17.35
N PHE A 127 -5.49 0.92 -16.04
CA PHE A 127 -4.68 0.25 -15.02
C PHE A 127 -5.56 -0.36 -13.93
N ASP A 128 -5.05 -1.42 -13.31
CA ASP A 128 -5.70 -2.12 -12.19
C ASP A 128 -5.24 -1.53 -10.84
N GLY A 129 -4.12 -0.79 -10.84
CA GLY A 129 -3.58 -0.14 -9.65
C GLY A 129 -2.47 0.85 -9.95
N ILE A 130 -2.12 1.63 -8.92
CA ILE A 130 -1.07 2.65 -8.95
C ILE A 130 -0.02 2.34 -7.88
N VAL A 131 1.24 2.32 -8.28
CA VAL A 131 2.38 2.36 -7.37
C VAL A 131 2.97 3.75 -7.40
N THR A 132 2.98 4.45 -6.28
CA THR A 132 3.37 5.86 -6.30
C THR A 132 4.80 6.07 -5.85
N GLY A 133 5.58 6.80 -6.64
CA GLY A 133 6.87 7.35 -6.22
C GLY A 133 6.72 8.38 -5.10
N PRO A 134 7.80 8.66 -4.34
CA PRO A 134 7.78 9.61 -3.24
C PRO A 134 7.59 11.05 -3.71
N ILE A 135 6.81 11.84 -2.96
CA ILE A 135 6.58 13.26 -3.24
C ILE A 135 6.99 14.15 -2.07
N ALA A 136 7.29 15.42 -2.37
CA ALA A 136 7.47 16.45 -1.35
C ALA A 136 6.21 17.29 -1.23
N LYS A 137 5.54 17.23 -0.07
CA LYS A 137 4.34 18.05 0.22
C LYS A 137 4.63 19.55 0.14
N SER A 138 5.85 19.95 0.55
CA SER A 138 6.32 21.34 0.44
C SER A 138 6.42 21.81 -1.02
N ALA A 139 6.90 20.94 -1.94
CA ALA A 139 6.97 21.21 -3.35
C ALA A 139 5.57 21.33 -3.98
N TRP A 140 4.63 20.41 -3.62
CA TRP A 140 3.23 20.53 -4.04
C TRP A 140 2.61 21.85 -3.57
N LYS A 141 2.82 22.21 -2.30
CA LYS A 141 2.34 23.49 -1.76
C LYS A 141 2.93 24.70 -2.49
N ALA A 142 4.24 24.67 -2.80
CA ALA A 142 4.91 25.72 -3.55
C ALA A 142 4.34 25.85 -4.99
N ALA A 143 3.90 24.74 -5.58
CA ALA A 143 3.20 24.70 -6.87
C ALA A 143 1.71 25.08 -6.81
N GLY A 144 1.18 25.42 -5.61
CA GLY A 144 -0.21 25.81 -5.41
C GLY A 144 -1.17 24.67 -5.06
N TYR A 145 -0.69 23.44 -4.87
CA TYR A 145 -1.50 22.27 -4.53
C TYR A 145 -1.50 22.01 -3.01
N ASN A 146 -2.61 22.27 -2.35
CA ASN A 146 -2.74 22.19 -0.89
C ASN A 146 -3.34 20.85 -0.44
N TYR A 147 -2.63 19.74 -0.65
CA TYR A 147 -3.00 18.42 -0.16
C TYR A 147 -2.11 18.01 1.00
N PRO A 148 -2.66 17.41 2.08
CA PRO A 148 -1.88 16.85 3.19
C PRO A 148 -0.97 15.70 2.75
N GLY A 149 -1.36 14.99 1.68
CA GLY A 149 -0.60 13.90 1.09
C GLY A 149 -1.26 13.33 -0.15
N GLN A 150 -0.67 12.27 -0.68
CA GLN A 150 -1.17 11.59 -1.89
C GLN A 150 -2.54 10.92 -1.66
N THR A 151 -2.77 10.39 -0.46
CA THR A 151 -4.00 9.65 -0.13
C THR A 151 -5.24 10.53 -0.23
N GLU A 152 -5.16 11.76 0.23
CA GLU A 152 -6.28 12.71 0.19
C GLU A 152 -6.60 13.13 -1.25
N LEU A 153 -5.59 13.33 -2.09
CA LEU A 153 -5.78 13.57 -3.52
C LEU A 153 -6.45 12.37 -4.20
N LEU A 154 -5.95 11.16 -3.94
CA LEU A 154 -6.52 9.93 -4.49
C LEU A 154 -7.99 9.75 -4.10
N ALA A 155 -8.32 9.97 -2.82
CA ALA A 155 -9.68 9.88 -2.31
C ALA A 155 -10.61 10.90 -2.97
N GLU A 156 -10.19 12.15 -3.04
CA GLU A 156 -10.96 13.24 -3.68
C GLU A 156 -11.24 12.94 -5.16
N ARG A 157 -10.21 12.57 -5.93
CA ARG A 157 -10.35 12.27 -7.37
C ARG A 157 -11.18 11.00 -7.63
N SER A 158 -11.19 10.07 -6.69
CA SER A 158 -11.99 8.83 -6.76
C SER A 158 -13.41 9.01 -6.22
N GLY A 159 -13.74 10.15 -5.62
CA GLY A 159 -15.05 10.42 -5.03
C GLY A 159 -15.34 9.56 -3.80
N VAL A 160 -14.31 9.14 -3.04
CA VAL A 160 -14.48 8.32 -1.84
C VAL A 160 -14.20 9.14 -0.58
N ASP A 161 -15.02 8.94 0.44
CA ASP A 161 -14.92 9.56 1.77
C ASP A 161 -14.44 8.59 2.85
N ARG A 162 -14.42 7.29 2.54
CA ARG A 162 -14.02 6.20 3.44
C ARG A 162 -12.74 5.55 2.95
N PHE A 163 -11.62 5.95 3.52
CA PHE A 163 -10.29 5.41 3.19
C PHE A 163 -9.42 5.26 4.45
N GLY A 164 -8.32 4.52 4.31
CA GLY A 164 -7.39 4.28 5.41
C GLY A 164 -5.97 4.00 4.94
N MET A 165 -5.02 4.13 5.87
CA MET A 165 -3.61 3.80 5.65
C MET A 165 -3.33 2.45 6.31
N LEU A 166 -3.17 1.42 5.50
CA LEU A 166 -2.77 0.08 5.89
C LEU A 166 -1.28 -0.12 5.56
N PHE A 167 -0.49 -0.41 6.57
CA PHE A 167 0.92 -0.78 6.38
C PHE A 167 1.03 -2.29 6.28
N VAL A 168 1.62 -2.75 5.18
CA VAL A 168 1.80 -4.17 4.89
C VAL A 168 3.28 -4.45 4.71
N ALA A 169 3.79 -5.48 5.37
CA ALA A 169 5.17 -5.90 5.20
C ALA A 169 5.29 -7.43 5.27
N ARG A 170 6.01 -8.02 4.32
CA ARG A 170 6.34 -9.44 4.33
C ARG A 170 7.71 -9.64 4.97
N SER A 171 7.78 -10.56 5.95
CA SER A 171 9.04 -10.90 6.60
C SER A 171 10.03 -11.52 5.59
N PRO A 172 11.29 -11.05 5.59
CA PRO A 172 12.35 -11.71 4.81
C PRO A 172 12.88 -13.00 5.48
N HIS A 173 12.49 -13.26 6.73
CA HIS A 173 12.97 -14.39 7.52
C HIS A 173 11.95 -15.53 7.57
N THR A 174 10.67 -15.18 7.41
CA THR A 174 9.54 -16.12 7.45
C THR A 174 8.58 -15.77 6.31
N SER A 175 7.55 -16.55 6.09
CA SER A 175 6.48 -16.20 5.14
C SER A 175 5.38 -15.31 5.75
N TRP A 176 5.53 -14.89 7.00
CA TRP A 176 4.52 -14.13 7.73
C TRP A 176 4.41 -12.69 7.19
N THR A 177 3.19 -12.18 7.15
CA THR A 177 2.88 -10.82 6.68
C THR A 177 2.27 -10.00 7.80
N LEU A 178 2.93 -8.89 8.15
CA LEU A 178 2.41 -7.87 9.06
C LEU A 178 1.43 -6.98 8.30
N ARG A 179 0.24 -6.74 8.88
CA ARG A 179 -0.75 -5.77 8.37
C ARG A 179 -1.21 -4.90 9.52
N THR A 180 -1.02 -3.60 9.42
CA THR A 180 -1.36 -2.64 10.50
C THR A 180 -2.16 -1.49 9.94
N LEU A 181 -3.43 -1.37 10.34
CA LEU A 181 -4.27 -0.22 10.03
C LEU A 181 -4.21 0.81 11.15
N LEU A 182 -4.16 2.08 10.79
CA LEU A 182 -4.22 3.20 11.72
C LEU A 182 -5.66 3.75 11.81
N ALA A 183 -6.20 3.85 13.00
CA ALA A 183 -7.50 4.48 13.23
C ALA A 183 -7.41 6.01 13.07
N THR A 184 -6.42 6.63 13.72
CA THR A 184 -6.05 8.03 13.51
C THR A 184 -4.63 8.12 12.95
N THR A 185 -4.36 9.14 12.12
CA THR A 185 -3.08 9.29 11.41
C THR A 185 -2.36 10.57 11.85
N HIS A 186 -2.33 11.59 11.02
CA HIS A 186 -1.52 12.80 11.20
C HIS A 186 -2.23 13.87 12.04
N ILE A 187 -2.55 13.55 13.29
CA ILE A 187 -3.10 14.49 14.28
C ILE A 187 -2.18 14.60 15.50
N PRO A 188 -2.18 15.72 16.22
CA PRO A 188 -1.45 15.84 17.48
C PRO A 188 -1.87 14.76 18.48
N LEU A 189 -0.90 14.21 19.23
CA LEU A 189 -1.17 13.14 20.20
C LEU A 189 -2.26 13.51 21.23
N CYS A 190 -2.29 14.78 21.67
CA CYS A 190 -3.30 15.27 22.60
C CYS A 190 -4.74 15.24 22.06
N GLN A 191 -4.92 15.16 20.73
CA GLN A 191 -6.25 15.09 20.11
C GLN A 191 -6.71 13.65 19.85
N VAL A 192 -5.85 12.65 20.05
CA VAL A 192 -6.16 11.25 19.73
C VAL A 192 -7.36 10.75 20.53
N ALA A 193 -7.34 10.91 21.85
CA ALA A 193 -8.42 10.41 22.71
C ALA A 193 -9.79 11.02 22.38
N GLU A 194 -9.84 12.30 22.05
CA GLU A 194 -11.08 13.00 21.65
C GLU A 194 -11.55 12.62 20.24
N THR A 195 -10.61 12.32 19.33
CA THR A 195 -10.92 11.92 17.95
C THR A 195 -11.47 10.49 17.87
N LEU A 196 -11.00 9.63 18.75
CA LEU A 196 -11.43 8.22 18.81
C LEU A 196 -12.87 8.12 19.31
N THR A 197 -13.73 7.59 18.47
CA THR A 197 -15.14 7.33 18.78
C THR A 197 -15.54 5.93 18.31
N PRO A 198 -16.57 5.30 18.91
CA PRO A 198 -17.11 4.03 18.41
C PRO A 198 -17.46 4.06 16.92
N GLN A 199 -17.97 5.19 16.41
CA GLN A 199 -18.34 5.36 15.00
C GLN A 199 -17.11 5.38 14.09
N LEU A 200 -16.02 6.06 14.48
CA LEU A 200 -14.77 6.04 13.74
C LEU A 200 -14.18 4.63 13.72
N MET A 201 -14.15 3.97 14.87
CA MET A 201 -13.62 2.61 15.00
C MET A 201 -14.41 1.61 14.17
N THR A 202 -15.75 1.68 14.15
CA THR A 202 -16.59 0.84 13.29
C THR A 202 -16.26 1.06 11.82
N ARG A 203 -16.14 2.32 11.37
CA ARG A 203 -15.76 2.62 9.97
C ARG A 203 -14.39 2.08 9.60
N LYS A 204 -13.42 2.16 10.52
CA LYS A 204 -12.05 1.62 10.30
C LYS A 204 -12.04 0.10 10.31
N LEU A 205 -12.81 -0.54 11.19
CA LEU A 205 -12.97 -1.99 11.23
C LEU A 205 -13.65 -2.52 9.95
N ASP A 206 -14.72 -1.87 9.49
CA ASP A 206 -15.40 -2.24 8.24
C ASP A 206 -14.44 -2.17 7.04
N LEU A 207 -13.68 -1.08 6.96
CA LEU A 207 -12.70 -0.87 5.90
C LEU A 207 -11.59 -1.94 5.93
N LEU A 208 -11.09 -2.28 7.12
CA LEU A 208 -10.08 -3.32 7.28
C LEU A 208 -10.63 -4.70 6.90
N VAL A 209 -11.81 -5.06 7.37
CA VAL A 209 -12.43 -6.36 7.05
C VAL A 209 -12.70 -6.50 5.56
N GLU A 210 -13.22 -5.45 4.92
CA GLU A 210 -13.45 -5.42 3.47
C GLU A 210 -12.14 -5.65 2.70
N CYS A 211 -11.09 -4.91 3.04
CA CYS A 211 -9.77 -5.08 2.43
C CYS A 211 -9.20 -6.50 2.67
N LEU A 212 -9.26 -7.02 3.90
CA LEU A 212 -8.74 -8.36 4.22
C LEU A 212 -9.45 -9.45 3.42
N ARG A 213 -10.75 -9.31 3.17
CA ARG A 213 -11.52 -10.26 2.36
C ARG A 213 -11.29 -10.10 0.87
N CYS A 214 -11.47 -8.88 0.36
CA CYS A 214 -11.46 -8.64 -1.09
C CYS A 214 -10.04 -8.62 -1.68
N ASP A 215 -9.08 -8.03 -0.94
CA ASP A 215 -7.74 -7.80 -1.46
C ASP A 215 -6.75 -8.87 -0.99
N PHE A 216 -6.99 -9.48 0.17
CA PHE A 216 -6.10 -10.53 0.73
C PHE A 216 -6.72 -11.93 0.77
N GLY A 217 -7.99 -12.09 0.41
CA GLY A 217 -8.67 -13.40 0.37
C GLY A 217 -8.89 -14.05 1.74
N LEU A 218 -8.91 -13.25 2.82
CA LEU A 218 -9.08 -13.72 4.20
C LEU A 218 -10.55 -13.64 4.61
N GLU A 219 -11.30 -14.72 4.45
CA GLU A 219 -12.76 -14.75 4.69
C GLU A 219 -13.14 -14.50 6.15
N THR A 220 -12.39 -15.07 7.10
CA THR A 220 -12.64 -14.99 8.54
C THR A 220 -11.43 -14.45 9.29
N PRO A 221 -11.04 -13.18 9.05
CA PRO A 221 -9.81 -12.64 9.60
C PRO A 221 -9.86 -12.49 11.12
N ARG A 222 -8.71 -12.72 11.75
CA ARG A 222 -8.43 -12.43 13.15
C ARG A 222 -7.78 -11.06 13.26
N ILE A 223 -8.40 -10.14 14.00
CA ILE A 223 -7.95 -8.75 14.12
C ILE A 223 -7.63 -8.45 15.58
N ALA A 224 -6.40 -8.02 15.83
CA ALA A 224 -5.97 -7.51 17.13
C ALA A 224 -6.23 -6.00 17.21
N ILE A 225 -6.93 -5.56 18.25
CA ILE A 225 -7.27 -4.15 18.51
C ILE A 225 -6.45 -3.66 19.69
N ALA A 226 -5.69 -2.61 19.50
CA ALA A 226 -4.86 -2.02 20.56
C ALA A 226 -5.72 -1.35 21.64
N GLY A 227 -5.24 -1.34 22.89
CA GLY A 227 -5.68 -0.41 23.90
C GLY A 227 -5.14 0.99 23.63
N LEU A 228 -5.77 2.01 24.20
CA LEU A 228 -5.33 3.40 24.09
C LEU A 228 -4.29 3.72 25.17
N ASN A 229 -4.61 3.36 26.40
CA ASN A 229 -3.83 3.69 27.57
C ASN A 229 -2.80 2.58 27.91
N PRO A 230 -1.75 2.92 28.69
CA PRO A 230 -0.85 1.90 29.22
C PRO A 230 -1.62 0.77 29.90
N HIS A 231 -1.19 -0.50 29.69
CA HIS A 231 -1.85 -1.70 30.19
C HIS A 231 -3.37 -1.78 29.90
N SER A 232 -3.80 -1.15 28.80
CA SER A 232 -5.23 -1.04 28.44
C SER A 232 -6.09 -0.43 29.57
N GLY A 233 -5.54 0.65 30.18
CA GLY A 233 -6.22 1.43 31.23
C GLY A 233 -6.23 0.84 32.62
N GLU A 234 -5.71 -0.39 32.83
CA GLU A 234 -5.61 -1.06 34.14
C GLU A 234 -6.87 -0.90 35.02
N GLN A 235 -8.02 -1.33 34.48
CA GLN A 235 -9.33 -1.20 35.11
C GLN A 235 -9.73 0.26 35.44
N GLY A 236 -9.28 1.21 34.63
CA GLY A 236 -9.61 2.63 34.76
C GLY A 236 -8.64 3.43 35.64
N GLN A 237 -7.56 2.81 36.14
CA GLN A 237 -6.54 3.49 36.93
C GLN A 237 -5.60 4.36 36.08
N LEU A 238 -5.33 3.95 34.85
CA LEU A 238 -4.44 4.63 33.91
C LEU A 238 -5.19 5.28 32.72
N GLY A 239 -6.48 5.51 32.86
CA GLY A 239 -7.38 6.03 31.84
C GLY A 239 -8.65 5.19 31.79
N ARG A 240 -9.76 5.79 31.36
CA ARG A 240 -11.07 5.16 31.40
C ARG A 240 -11.64 4.81 30.01
N GLU A 241 -10.96 5.21 28.95
CA GLU A 241 -11.43 5.07 27.58
C GLU A 241 -11.73 3.61 27.22
N GLU A 242 -10.92 2.67 27.72
CA GLU A 242 -11.16 1.23 27.53
C GLU A 242 -12.46 0.79 28.17
N GLN A 243 -12.71 1.21 29.41
CA GLN A 243 -13.93 0.83 30.13
C GLN A 243 -15.16 1.59 29.62
N ASP A 244 -15.00 2.89 29.38
CA ASP A 244 -16.12 3.76 29.09
C ASP A 244 -16.70 3.51 27.68
N TRP A 245 -15.87 3.11 26.70
CA TRP A 245 -16.37 2.90 25.35
C TRP A 245 -15.67 1.79 24.52
N LEU A 246 -14.34 1.57 24.67
CA LEU A 246 -13.61 0.68 23.76
C LEU A 246 -13.97 -0.79 23.98
N ILE A 247 -14.04 -1.28 25.23
CA ILE A 247 -14.47 -2.65 25.54
C ILE A 247 -15.93 -2.85 25.13
N PRO A 248 -16.91 -1.99 25.53
CA PRO A 248 -18.28 -2.11 25.07
C PRO A 248 -18.42 -2.11 23.55
N TRP A 249 -17.63 -1.31 22.84
CA TRP A 249 -17.62 -1.29 21.38
C TRP A 249 -17.10 -2.63 20.80
N ILE A 250 -15.99 -3.18 21.31
CA ILE A 250 -15.45 -4.47 20.84
C ILE A 250 -16.48 -5.60 21.06
N GLU A 251 -17.14 -5.63 22.20
CA GLU A 251 -18.18 -6.65 22.49
C GLU A 251 -19.37 -6.53 21.55
N LEU A 252 -19.82 -5.31 21.27
CA LEU A 252 -20.87 -5.04 20.30
C LEU A 252 -20.47 -5.53 18.90
N GLU A 253 -19.23 -5.25 18.47
CA GLU A 253 -18.75 -5.66 17.15
C GLU A 253 -18.55 -7.18 17.04
N ARG A 254 -18.14 -7.85 18.10
CA ARG A 254 -18.15 -9.33 18.18
C ARG A 254 -19.54 -9.91 18.00
N SER A 255 -20.52 -9.31 18.64
CA SER A 255 -21.93 -9.75 18.54
C SER A 255 -22.51 -9.53 17.15
N ARG A 256 -22.14 -8.42 16.49
CA ARG A 256 -22.60 -8.08 15.14
C ARG A 256 -21.91 -8.90 14.04
N ARG A 257 -20.69 -9.36 14.31
CA ARG A 257 -19.81 -10.06 13.34
C ARG A 257 -19.26 -11.36 13.94
N PRO A 258 -20.11 -12.35 14.23
CA PRO A 258 -19.69 -13.59 14.90
C PRO A 258 -18.69 -14.42 14.07
N GLN A 259 -18.56 -14.13 12.78
CA GLN A 259 -17.58 -14.75 11.87
C GLN A 259 -16.17 -14.16 12.01
N LEU A 260 -16.02 -12.99 12.66
CA LEU A 260 -14.71 -12.36 12.88
C LEU A 260 -14.16 -12.75 14.24
N GLN A 261 -12.84 -12.89 14.31
CA GLN A 261 -12.12 -13.00 15.56
C GLN A 261 -11.53 -11.64 15.93
N LEU A 262 -12.13 -10.97 16.91
CA LEU A 262 -11.67 -9.66 17.39
C LEU A 262 -11.02 -9.84 18.75
N ASP A 263 -9.70 -9.67 18.83
CA ASP A 263 -8.95 -9.72 20.08
C ASP A 263 -8.67 -8.30 20.57
N GLY A 264 -8.99 -7.99 21.81
CA GLY A 264 -8.70 -6.65 22.37
C GLY A 264 -9.65 -6.23 23.50
N PRO A 265 -9.39 -5.04 24.08
CA PRO A 265 -8.22 -4.20 23.82
C PRO A 265 -6.94 -4.86 24.36
N ILE A 266 -5.90 -4.95 23.54
CA ILE A 266 -4.61 -5.54 23.93
C ILE A 266 -3.68 -4.43 24.41
N PRO A 267 -2.97 -4.60 25.55
CA PRO A 267 -1.99 -3.64 26.02
C PRO A 267 -0.97 -3.32 24.91
N PRO A 268 -0.78 -2.03 24.55
CA PRO A 268 0.01 -1.65 23.38
C PRO A 268 1.51 -1.99 23.51
N ASP A 269 2.03 -2.08 24.71
CA ASP A 269 3.42 -2.46 25.02
C ASP A 269 3.71 -3.95 24.73
N THR A 270 2.71 -4.83 24.86
CA THR A 270 2.87 -6.28 24.66
C THR A 270 2.25 -6.81 23.37
N MET A 271 1.39 -6.01 22.72
CA MET A 271 0.67 -6.39 21.49
C MET A 271 1.59 -6.89 20.38
N TRP A 272 2.77 -6.31 20.26
CA TRP A 272 3.72 -6.55 19.18
C TRP A 272 4.73 -7.67 19.43
N VAL A 273 4.76 -8.24 20.64
CA VAL A 273 5.70 -9.31 21.00
C VAL A 273 5.58 -10.52 20.05
N LYS A 274 4.35 -11.00 19.86
CA LYS A 274 4.10 -12.14 18.96
C LYS A 274 4.35 -11.77 17.49
N ALA A 275 4.07 -10.54 17.09
CA ALA A 275 4.39 -10.04 15.76
C ALA A 275 5.90 -10.05 15.50
N GLY A 276 6.71 -9.56 16.45
CA GLY A 276 8.16 -9.62 16.36
C GLY A 276 8.70 -11.06 16.30
N GLN A 277 8.14 -11.96 17.09
CA GLN A 277 8.50 -13.38 17.05
C GLN A 277 8.17 -14.02 15.69
N ALA A 278 7.01 -13.68 15.11
CA ALA A 278 6.62 -14.17 13.79
C ALA A 278 7.50 -13.59 12.67
N TRP A 279 7.89 -12.33 12.82
CA TRP A 279 8.74 -11.64 11.85
C TRP A 279 10.15 -12.24 11.75
N TYR A 280 10.81 -12.42 12.89
CA TYR A 280 12.21 -12.87 12.92
C TYR A 280 12.36 -14.41 12.93
N GLY A 281 11.28 -15.15 13.11
CA GLY A 281 11.36 -16.57 13.45
C GLY A 281 11.95 -16.71 14.85
N SER A 282 11.40 -17.53 15.70
CA SER A 282 12.05 -17.70 17.01
C SER A 282 13.32 -18.51 16.86
N LEU A 283 14.42 -17.93 17.24
CA LEU A 283 15.68 -18.62 17.47
C LEU A 283 15.41 -19.67 18.59
N GLY A 284 15.14 -20.92 18.21
CA GLY A 284 15.07 -22.06 19.12
C GLY A 284 13.68 -22.46 19.64
N ILE A 285 12.57 -22.15 18.94
CA ILE A 285 11.29 -22.80 19.27
C ILE A 285 11.33 -24.26 18.79
N PRO A 286 11.03 -25.25 19.68
CA PRO A 286 10.80 -26.65 19.31
C PRO A 286 9.68 -26.77 18.27
N GLU A 287 9.61 -27.88 17.53
CA GLU A 287 8.57 -28.12 16.49
C GLU A 287 7.12 -27.92 17.00
N GLU A 288 6.89 -28.03 18.30
CA GLU A 288 5.64 -27.68 18.99
C GLU A 288 5.23 -26.19 18.83
N GLY A 289 6.18 -25.28 18.53
CA GLY A 289 5.91 -23.85 18.31
C GLY A 289 5.31 -23.51 16.94
N LYS A 290 5.30 -24.42 15.97
CA LYS A 290 4.63 -24.21 14.67
C LYS A 290 3.11 -23.99 14.82
N ASN A 291 2.50 -24.51 15.88
CA ASN A 291 1.09 -24.26 16.21
C ASN A 291 0.84 -22.83 16.73
N GLN A 292 1.87 -22.09 17.17
CA GLN A 292 1.68 -20.72 17.67
C GLN A 292 1.55 -19.70 16.55
N ILE A 293 2.13 -19.96 15.37
CA ILE A 293 1.97 -19.09 14.17
C ILE A 293 0.51 -19.16 13.67
N GLN A 294 -0.18 -20.27 13.85
CA GLN A 294 -1.58 -20.45 13.43
C GLN A 294 -2.58 -19.60 14.25
N ASN A 295 -2.17 -19.05 15.40
CA ASN A 295 -3.01 -18.23 16.27
C ASN A 295 -2.62 -16.73 16.29
N LEU A 296 -1.86 -16.27 15.28
CA LEU A 296 -1.51 -14.87 15.15
C LEU A 296 -2.67 -14.07 14.51
N PRO A 297 -2.82 -12.81 14.86
CA PRO A 297 -3.71 -11.92 14.13
C PRO A 297 -3.30 -11.79 12.67
N ASP A 298 -4.29 -11.75 11.78
CA ASP A 298 -4.10 -11.45 10.36
C ASP A 298 -3.83 -9.97 10.14
N ALA A 299 -4.36 -9.12 11.03
CA ALA A 299 -4.13 -7.68 11.02
C ALA A 299 -4.23 -7.07 12.43
N TYR A 300 -3.63 -5.90 12.55
CA TYR A 300 -3.59 -5.07 13.75
C TYR A 300 -4.32 -3.75 13.49
N LEU A 301 -5.24 -3.35 14.38
CA LEU A 301 -5.88 -2.05 14.38
C LEU A 301 -5.26 -1.21 15.50
N ALA A 302 -4.32 -0.36 15.12
CA ALA A 302 -3.68 0.60 16.02
C ALA A 302 -4.52 1.88 16.11
N LEU A 303 -4.60 2.48 17.30
CA LEU A 303 -5.47 3.62 17.55
C LEU A 303 -4.86 4.94 17.09
N TYR A 304 -3.52 5.05 17.09
CA TYR A 304 -2.81 6.24 16.64
C TYR A 304 -1.51 5.90 15.93
N HIS A 305 -0.96 6.90 15.24
CA HIS A 305 0.13 6.77 14.30
C HIS A 305 1.34 6.00 14.88
N ASP A 306 1.95 6.50 15.97
CA ASP A 306 3.19 5.91 16.48
C ASP A 306 2.97 4.56 17.14
N GLN A 307 1.78 4.30 17.70
CA GLN A 307 1.42 2.98 18.23
C GLN A 307 1.52 1.87 17.17
N GLY A 308 1.15 2.19 15.93
CA GLY A 308 1.25 1.26 14.81
C GLY A 308 2.60 1.33 14.10
N LEU A 309 3.14 2.53 13.86
CA LEU A 309 4.30 2.68 12.99
C LEU A 309 5.64 2.44 13.65
N ILE A 310 5.79 2.67 14.95
CA ILE A 310 7.05 2.31 15.65
C ILE A 310 7.36 0.82 15.46
N PRO A 311 6.46 -0.14 15.79
CA PRO A 311 6.75 -1.55 15.58
C PRO A 311 6.90 -1.93 14.09
N VAL A 312 6.11 -1.34 13.19
CA VAL A 312 6.28 -1.57 11.74
C VAL A 312 7.67 -1.14 11.28
N LYS A 313 8.13 0.04 11.68
CA LYS A 313 9.47 0.56 11.30
C LYS A 313 10.61 -0.22 11.95
N LEU A 314 10.45 -0.69 13.17
CA LEU A 314 11.46 -1.52 13.84
C LEU A 314 11.64 -2.89 13.15
N MET A 315 10.58 -3.47 12.61
CA MET A 315 10.62 -4.75 11.93
C MET A 315 10.94 -4.61 10.43
N ALA A 316 10.35 -3.65 9.74
CA ALA A 316 10.24 -3.61 8.29
C ALA A 316 10.57 -2.24 7.68
N PHE A 317 11.58 -1.53 8.18
CA PHE A 317 11.90 -0.17 7.72
C PHE A 317 12.06 -0.06 6.21
N ASP A 318 12.75 -1.02 5.59
CA ASP A 318 13.12 -1.06 4.18
C ASP A 318 12.05 -1.69 3.27
N ARG A 319 11.02 -2.33 3.83
CA ARG A 319 10.03 -3.11 3.06
C ARG A 319 8.58 -2.92 3.49
N ALA A 320 8.32 -2.00 4.42
CA ALA A 320 6.96 -1.59 4.73
C ALA A 320 6.34 -0.86 3.54
N VAL A 321 5.15 -1.31 3.15
CA VAL A 321 4.37 -0.75 2.05
C VAL A 321 3.17 0.00 2.64
N ASN A 322 3.06 1.28 2.32
CA ASN A 322 1.88 2.07 2.63
C ASN A 322 0.82 1.81 1.56
N THR A 323 -0.26 1.15 1.96
CA THR A 323 -1.38 0.79 1.10
C THR A 323 -2.59 1.66 1.45
N SER A 324 -3.09 2.45 0.49
CA SER A 324 -4.34 3.20 0.68
C SER A 324 -5.52 2.29 0.37
N ILE A 325 -6.28 1.91 1.41
CA ILE A 325 -7.45 1.04 1.27
C ILE A 325 -8.75 1.85 1.20
N GLY A 326 -9.79 1.29 0.58
CA GLY A 326 -11.08 1.95 0.34
C GLY A 326 -11.16 2.72 -0.98
N LEU A 327 -10.10 2.72 -1.78
CA LEU A 327 -10.11 3.25 -3.15
C LEU A 327 -10.74 2.23 -4.13
N PRO A 328 -11.29 2.65 -5.27
CA PRO A 328 -11.86 1.73 -6.28
C PRO A 328 -10.79 0.98 -7.10
N PHE A 329 -9.52 1.20 -6.81
CA PHE A 329 -8.36 0.55 -7.40
C PHE A 329 -7.26 0.35 -6.35
N ILE A 330 -6.30 -0.49 -6.66
CA ILE A 330 -5.17 -0.77 -5.77
C ILE A 330 -4.21 0.43 -5.75
N ARG A 331 -3.82 0.84 -4.55
CA ARG A 331 -2.74 1.83 -4.40
C ARG A 331 -1.74 1.40 -3.35
N THR A 332 -0.49 1.29 -3.78
CA THR A 332 0.65 1.02 -2.91
C THR A 332 1.73 2.09 -3.06
N SER A 333 2.55 2.25 -2.06
CA SER A 333 3.70 3.16 -2.10
C SER A 333 4.80 2.70 -1.16
N PRO A 334 6.07 2.98 -1.49
CA PRO A 334 7.14 2.91 -0.51
C PRO A 334 6.85 3.84 0.68
N ASP A 335 7.40 3.50 1.84
CA ASP A 335 7.19 4.27 3.07
C ASP A 335 8.43 5.13 3.42
N HIS A 336 8.99 5.79 2.42
CA HIS A 336 10.06 6.78 2.53
C HIS A 336 9.73 8.05 1.74
N GLY A 337 10.44 9.13 2.03
CA GLY A 337 10.31 10.42 1.32
C GLY A 337 11.19 10.51 0.08
N THR A 338 11.32 11.73 -0.42
CA THR A 338 12.07 12.09 -1.63
C THR A 338 13.59 11.99 -1.48
N ALA A 339 14.12 11.96 -0.25
CA ALA A 339 15.55 11.85 0.05
C ALA A 339 16.42 12.71 -0.89
N PHE A 340 16.15 14.00 -0.91
CA PHE A 340 16.81 14.97 -1.77
C PHE A 340 18.34 15.00 -1.60
N ASP A 341 18.81 14.71 -0.41
CA ASP A 341 20.23 14.67 -0.03
C ASP A 341 21.04 13.61 -0.77
N ILE A 342 20.40 12.56 -1.25
CA ILE A 342 21.05 11.47 -2.01
C ILE A 342 20.54 11.35 -3.45
N ALA A 343 19.66 12.24 -3.90
CA ALA A 343 19.10 12.21 -5.25
C ALA A 343 20.22 12.38 -6.30
N GLY A 344 20.21 11.53 -7.32
CA GLY A 344 21.20 11.55 -8.40
C GLY A 344 22.57 10.97 -8.06
N LEU A 345 22.79 10.48 -6.83
CA LEU A 345 24.06 9.87 -6.42
C LEU A 345 24.18 8.37 -6.77
N GLY A 346 23.12 7.74 -7.21
CA GLY A 346 23.12 6.31 -7.56
C GLY A 346 23.14 5.36 -6.35
N ILE A 347 22.92 5.87 -5.13
CA ILE A 347 22.98 5.09 -3.87
C ILE A 347 21.63 4.82 -3.23
N ALA A 348 20.54 5.33 -3.81
CA ALA A 348 19.21 5.08 -3.27
C ALA A 348 18.84 3.58 -3.33
N ASP A 349 18.26 3.07 -2.23
CA ASP A 349 17.83 1.68 -2.15
C ASP A 349 16.41 1.52 -2.74
N ALA A 350 16.26 0.60 -3.69
CA ALA A 350 14.99 0.29 -4.35
C ALA A 350 14.17 -0.79 -3.64
N THR A 351 14.60 -1.31 -2.49
CA THR A 351 13.92 -2.41 -1.79
C THR A 351 12.47 -2.07 -1.46
N SER A 352 12.21 -0.87 -0.96
CA SER A 352 10.86 -0.44 -0.56
C SER A 352 9.91 -0.30 -1.75
N ILE A 353 10.36 0.28 -2.88
CA ILE A 353 9.49 0.38 -4.08
C ILE A 353 9.29 -0.99 -4.74
N LYS A 354 10.27 -1.89 -4.70
CA LYS A 354 10.09 -3.28 -5.13
C LYS A 354 9.04 -4.00 -4.29
N ALA A 355 9.07 -3.81 -2.97
CA ALA A 355 8.03 -4.35 -2.08
C ALA A 355 6.65 -3.78 -2.40
N ALA A 356 6.55 -2.48 -2.69
CA ALA A 356 5.29 -1.83 -3.08
C ALA A 356 4.75 -2.37 -4.42
N LEU A 357 5.63 -2.56 -5.40
CA LEU A 357 5.28 -3.18 -6.69
C LEU A 357 4.81 -4.62 -6.52
N GLN A 358 5.54 -5.42 -5.75
CA GLN A 358 5.18 -6.82 -5.51
C GLN A 358 3.82 -6.95 -4.83
N LEU A 359 3.56 -6.15 -3.80
CA LEU A 359 2.27 -6.13 -3.14
C LEU A 359 1.15 -5.72 -4.11
N ALA A 360 1.37 -4.70 -4.96
CA ALA A 360 0.38 -4.27 -5.95
C ALA A 360 0.01 -5.40 -6.93
N VAL A 361 0.99 -6.19 -7.37
CA VAL A 361 0.75 -7.37 -8.23
C VAL A 361 -0.10 -8.40 -7.50
N GLU A 362 0.28 -8.78 -6.28
CA GLU A 362 -0.43 -9.78 -5.47
C GLU A 362 -1.89 -9.36 -5.23
N LEU A 363 -2.14 -8.10 -4.89
CA LEU A 363 -3.49 -7.58 -4.71
C LEU A 363 -4.29 -7.57 -6.02
N ALA A 364 -3.68 -7.21 -7.14
CA ALA A 364 -4.35 -7.19 -8.45
C ALA A 364 -4.74 -8.60 -8.92
N GLU A 365 -3.89 -9.60 -8.68
CA GLU A 365 -4.20 -11.00 -8.95
C GLU A 365 -5.39 -11.48 -8.10
N MET A 366 -5.41 -11.17 -6.81
CA MET A 366 -6.51 -11.53 -5.90
C MET A 366 -7.84 -10.90 -6.31
N VAL A 367 -7.86 -9.60 -6.59
CA VAL A 367 -9.06 -8.87 -7.07
C VAL A 367 -9.56 -9.47 -8.40
N GLY A 368 -8.65 -9.86 -9.29
CA GLY A 368 -8.98 -10.54 -10.54
C GLY A 368 -9.66 -11.90 -10.32
N ILE A 369 -9.22 -12.67 -9.33
CA ILE A 369 -9.82 -13.97 -8.94
C ILE A 369 -11.22 -13.75 -8.35
N VAL A 370 -11.39 -12.81 -7.42
CA VAL A 370 -12.68 -12.51 -6.77
C VAL A 370 -13.72 -12.06 -7.81
N LYS A 371 -13.36 -11.14 -8.71
CA LYS A 371 -14.28 -10.69 -9.78
C LYS A 371 -14.73 -11.83 -10.68
N LYS A 372 -13.89 -12.83 -10.98
CA LYS A 372 -14.25 -13.99 -11.78
C LYS A 372 -15.19 -14.93 -11.03
N SER A 373 -14.98 -15.16 -9.73
CA SER A 373 -15.85 -16.01 -8.91
C SER A 373 -17.26 -15.41 -8.79
N ASP A 374 -17.39 -14.12 -8.59
CA ASP A 374 -18.68 -13.42 -8.53
C ASP A 374 -19.42 -13.41 -9.88
N ALA A 375 -18.68 -13.28 -10.97
CA ALA A 375 -19.26 -13.38 -12.32
C ALA A 375 -19.80 -14.80 -12.60
N THR A 376 -19.10 -15.83 -12.14
CA THR A 376 -19.54 -17.23 -12.28
C THR A 376 -20.73 -17.55 -11.38
N ALA A 377 -20.79 -16.99 -10.17
CA ALA A 377 -21.92 -17.15 -9.24
C ALA A 377 -23.22 -16.44 -9.73
N LYS A 378 -23.10 -15.41 -10.56
CA LYS A 378 -24.25 -14.74 -11.19
C LYS A 378 -24.78 -15.41 -12.45
N CYS A 379 -24.03 -16.39 -12.97
CA CYS A 379 -24.41 -17.17 -14.16
C CYS A 379 -24.97 -18.57 -13.82
N LEU A 380 -25.06 -18.92 -12.55
CA LEU A 380 -25.73 -20.11 -12.02
C LEU A 380 -26.99 -19.72 -11.28
#